data_61ea707eb37db23e861e5b52e5db2786
#
_entry.id   61ea707eb37db23e861e5b52e5db2786
#
_cell.length_a   1.000
_cell.length_b   1.000
_cell.length_c   1.000
_cell.angle_alpha   90.00
_cell.angle_beta   90.00
_cell.angle_gamma   90.00
#
_symmetry.space_group_name_H-M   'P 1'
#
loop_
_entity.id
_entity.type
_entity.pdbx_description
1 polymer ?
#
loop_
_entity_poly.entity_id
_entity_poly.type
_entity_poly.pdbx_seq_one_letter_code
_entity_poly.pdbx_strand_id
1 'polypeptide(L)'
;MKRTSSLFSQIVDYENLRLAWLKARKGKNSKKSVQNFSRNVNKNLQVIHDRMIASPPVLSKYIQFKIYDPKERMISVVPFPDRVMHHAIMNVLEPVFERQFIFHTYACRKGKGTHAAARYAFKCAGRSEFFLKLDVRKYFDSIDHTVLKQFLCRIIKDARCLEL
;
A
#
# COMPACT_ATOMS: atom_id res chain seq x y z
N MET A 1 -1.88 15.52 18.58
CA MET A 1 -2.70 14.41 18.05
C MET A 1 -2.30 13.11 18.74
N LYS A 2 -3.25 12.25 19.16
CA LYS A 2 -2.93 10.98 19.84
C LYS A 2 -2.40 9.97 18.81
N ARG A 3 -1.16 9.49 18.97
CA ARG A 3 -0.55 8.47 18.10
C ARG A 3 -1.17 7.11 18.35
N THR A 4 -1.29 6.30 17.30
CA THR A 4 -1.86 4.94 17.37
C THR A 4 -0.77 3.93 17.79
N SER A 5 -1.10 3.03 18.70
CA SER A 5 -0.25 1.94 19.21
C SER A 5 -0.88 0.58 18.93
N SER A 6 -0.13 -0.49 19.21
CA SER A 6 -0.60 -1.89 19.08
C SER A 6 -1.07 -2.26 17.67
N LEU A 7 -0.39 -1.71 16.66
CA LEU A 7 -0.69 -1.97 15.25
C LEU A 7 0.03 -3.23 14.76
N PHE A 8 1.26 -3.46 15.21
CA PHE A 8 2.07 -4.58 14.77
C PHE A 8 1.39 -5.93 15.03
N SER A 9 0.88 -6.14 16.25
CA SER A 9 0.16 -7.38 16.60
C SER A 9 -1.05 -7.63 15.71
N GLN A 10 -1.79 -6.57 15.34
CA GLN A 10 -2.92 -6.68 14.41
C GLN A 10 -2.46 -6.98 12.98
N ILE A 11 -1.32 -6.43 12.56
CA ILE A 11 -0.78 -6.66 11.20
C ILE A 11 -0.38 -8.12 11.03
N VAL A 12 0.32 -8.71 12.01
CA VAL A 12 0.82 -10.10 11.94
C VAL A 12 -0.20 -11.14 12.37
N ASP A 13 -1.38 -10.71 12.84
CA ASP A 13 -2.45 -11.61 13.22
C ASP A 13 -2.85 -12.55 12.07
N TYR A 14 -3.11 -13.84 12.40
CA TYR A 14 -3.35 -14.85 11.39
C TYR A 14 -4.61 -14.58 10.56
N GLU A 15 -5.69 -14.11 11.17
CA GLU A 15 -6.92 -13.76 10.45
C GLU A 15 -6.70 -12.55 9.53
N ASN A 16 -5.87 -11.59 9.96
CA ASN A 16 -5.49 -10.48 9.08
C ASN A 16 -4.63 -10.96 7.90
N LEU A 17 -3.68 -11.87 8.11
CA LEU A 17 -2.88 -12.47 7.03
C LEU A 17 -3.76 -13.25 6.04
N ARG A 18 -4.74 -13.98 6.54
CA ARG A 18 -5.73 -14.70 5.72
C ARG A 18 -6.58 -13.75 4.90
N LEU A 19 -7.08 -12.67 5.51
CA LEU A 19 -7.80 -11.60 4.79
C LEU A 19 -6.92 -10.94 3.73
N ALA A 20 -5.66 -10.69 4.05
CA ALA A 20 -4.69 -10.11 3.12
C ALA A 20 -4.45 -11.02 1.90
N TRP A 21 -4.31 -12.34 2.11
CA TRP A 21 -4.22 -13.31 1.02
C TRP A 21 -5.48 -13.30 0.13
N LEU A 22 -6.69 -13.27 0.72
CA LEU A 22 -7.93 -13.17 -0.04
C LEU A 22 -7.99 -11.91 -0.89
N LYS A 23 -7.57 -10.76 -0.36
CA LYS A 23 -7.48 -9.50 -1.10
C LYS A 23 -6.42 -9.57 -2.20
N ALA A 24 -5.22 -10.08 -1.91
CA ALA A 24 -4.12 -10.15 -2.86
C ALA A 24 -4.42 -11.04 -4.09
N ARG A 25 -5.18 -12.13 -3.90
CA ARG A 25 -5.56 -13.06 -4.98
C ARG A 25 -6.75 -12.60 -5.83
N LYS A 26 -7.54 -11.65 -5.36
CA LYS A 26 -8.76 -11.18 -6.06
C LYS A 26 -8.44 -10.75 -7.51
N GLY A 27 -9.15 -11.35 -8.47
CA GLY A 27 -8.94 -11.09 -9.91
C GLY A 27 -7.64 -11.67 -10.49
N LYS A 28 -6.90 -12.54 -9.74
CA LYS A 28 -5.60 -13.08 -10.16
C LYS A 28 -5.48 -14.59 -9.96
N ASN A 29 -6.60 -15.29 -9.79
CA ASN A 29 -6.61 -16.73 -9.47
C ASN A 29 -5.99 -17.62 -10.58
N SER A 30 -5.95 -17.15 -11.83
CA SER A 30 -5.32 -17.86 -12.96
C SER A 30 -3.80 -17.77 -12.97
N LYS A 31 -3.19 -16.84 -12.20
CA LYS A 31 -1.73 -16.69 -12.18
C LYS A 31 -1.05 -17.83 -11.42
N LYS A 32 -0.04 -18.47 -12.03
CA LYS A 32 0.73 -19.59 -11.43
C LYS A 32 1.24 -19.28 -10.02
N SER A 33 1.75 -18.06 -9.77
CA SER A 33 2.25 -17.63 -8.45
C SER A 33 1.15 -17.67 -7.38
N VAL A 34 -0.08 -17.26 -7.74
CA VAL A 34 -1.24 -17.30 -6.85
C VAL A 34 -1.69 -18.72 -6.59
N GLN A 35 -1.76 -19.57 -7.64
CA GLN A 35 -2.12 -20.98 -7.52
C GLN A 35 -1.13 -21.75 -6.65
N ASN A 36 0.18 -21.56 -6.88
CA ASN A 36 1.22 -22.21 -6.08
C ASN A 36 1.14 -21.81 -4.60
N PHE A 37 0.92 -20.55 -4.31
CA PHE A 37 0.73 -20.06 -2.94
C PHE A 37 -0.54 -20.69 -2.31
N SER A 38 -1.61 -20.76 -3.08
CA SER A 38 -2.92 -21.25 -2.61
C SER A 38 -2.98 -22.75 -2.36
N ARG A 39 -2.04 -23.55 -2.88
CA ARG A 39 -1.96 -25.01 -2.61
C ARG A 39 -1.68 -25.33 -1.13
N ASN A 40 -0.89 -24.49 -0.46
CA ASN A 40 -0.48 -24.67 0.94
C ASN A 40 -0.64 -23.37 1.73
N VAL A 41 -1.86 -22.81 1.76
CA VAL A 41 -2.13 -21.48 2.33
C VAL A 41 -1.61 -21.35 3.74
N ASN A 42 -1.97 -22.26 4.64
CA ASN A 42 -1.63 -22.16 6.06
C ASN A 42 -0.10 -22.16 6.26
N LYS A 43 0.62 -23.05 5.59
CA LYS A 43 2.09 -23.08 5.63
C LYS A 43 2.70 -21.80 5.09
N ASN A 44 2.17 -21.30 3.98
CA ASN A 44 2.69 -20.09 3.34
C ASN A 44 2.37 -18.82 4.15
N LEU A 45 1.23 -18.77 4.83
CA LEU A 45 0.91 -17.68 5.76
C LEU A 45 1.79 -17.73 7.01
N GLN A 46 2.12 -18.93 7.52
CA GLN A 46 3.09 -19.06 8.61
C GLN A 46 4.46 -18.52 8.21
N VAL A 47 4.95 -18.87 7.02
CA VAL A 47 6.21 -18.31 6.49
C VAL A 47 6.17 -16.79 6.38
N ILE A 48 5.04 -16.22 5.94
CA ILE A 48 4.87 -14.75 5.91
C ILE A 48 4.93 -14.18 7.32
N HIS A 49 4.20 -14.76 8.27
CA HIS A 49 4.22 -14.34 9.67
C HIS A 49 5.65 -14.31 10.22
N ASP A 50 6.41 -15.40 10.04
CA ASP A 50 7.78 -15.53 10.54
C ASP A 50 8.72 -14.48 9.91
N ARG A 51 8.56 -14.20 8.62
CA ARG A 51 9.31 -13.15 7.92
C ARG A 51 8.98 -11.74 8.44
N MET A 52 7.73 -11.49 8.83
CA MET A 52 7.31 -10.19 9.36
C MET A 52 7.73 -9.98 10.81
N ILE A 53 7.78 -11.04 11.62
CA ILE A 53 8.24 -10.94 13.02
C ILE A 53 9.77 -10.91 13.17
N ALA A 54 10.52 -11.29 12.13
CA ALA A 54 11.97 -11.18 12.13
C ALA A 54 12.42 -9.71 12.34
N SER A 55 13.59 -9.52 12.90
CA SER A 55 14.18 -8.18 13.09
C SER A 55 15.59 -8.17 12.47
N PRO A 56 15.80 -7.47 11.36
CA PRO A 56 14.83 -6.74 10.55
C PRO A 56 13.84 -7.67 9.79
N PRO A 57 12.68 -7.15 9.36
CA PRO A 57 11.74 -7.92 8.54
C PRO A 57 12.36 -8.39 7.22
N VAL A 58 12.02 -9.60 6.80
CA VAL A 58 12.61 -10.22 5.59
C VAL A 58 11.71 -9.98 4.38
N LEU A 59 12.17 -9.15 3.45
CA LEU A 59 11.50 -8.86 2.19
C LEU A 59 12.19 -9.53 1.01
N SER A 60 11.43 -9.87 -0.02
CA SER A 60 11.98 -10.41 -1.27
C SER A 60 12.50 -9.30 -2.17
N LYS A 61 13.43 -9.63 -3.05
CA LYS A 61 13.88 -8.72 -4.11
C LYS A 61 12.77 -8.45 -5.12
N TYR A 62 12.69 -7.22 -5.62
CA TYR A 62 11.78 -6.85 -6.72
C TYR A 62 12.21 -7.52 -8.02
N ILE A 63 11.22 -7.92 -8.82
CA ILE A 63 11.41 -8.34 -10.19
C ILE A 63 11.21 -7.11 -11.07
N GLN A 64 12.20 -6.76 -11.88
CA GLN A 64 12.16 -5.59 -12.76
C GLN A 64 12.08 -6.01 -14.22
N PHE A 65 11.24 -5.33 -14.99
CA PHE A 65 11.16 -5.47 -16.44
C PHE A 65 10.72 -4.16 -17.10
N LYS A 66 11.10 -4.00 -18.35
CA LYS A 66 10.74 -2.83 -19.16
C LYS A 66 9.41 -3.06 -19.88
N ILE A 67 8.61 -2.02 -19.95
CA ILE A 67 7.42 -1.94 -20.81
C ILE A 67 7.52 -0.71 -21.70
N TYR A 68 6.85 -0.77 -22.85
CA TYR A 68 6.75 0.32 -23.82
C TYR A 68 5.26 0.64 -24.02
N ASP A 69 4.75 1.66 -23.31
CA ASP A 69 3.35 2.07 -23.39
C ASP A 69 3.18 3.55 -22.99
N PRO A 70 3.10 4.49 -23.91
CA PRO A 70 3.79 4.66 -25.20
C PRO A 70 5.28 4.96 -25.03
N LYS A 71 5.78 5.17 -23.82
CA LYS A 71 7.18 5.44 -23.46
C LYS A 71 7.77 4.25 -22.72
N GLU A 72 9.09 4.09 -22.81
CA GLU A 72 9.81 3.11 -22.01
C GLU A 72 9.62 3.41 -20.52
N ARG A 73 9.21 2.38 -19.77
CA ARG A 73 9.07 2.44 -18.32
C ARG A 73 9.65 1.19 -17.67
N MET A 74 10.44 1.37 -16.63
CA MET A 74 10.88 0.28 -15.78
C MET A 74 9.78 -0.03 -14.77
N ILE A 75 9.28 -1.27 -14.76
CA ILE A 75 8.27 -1.73 -13.82
C ILE A 75 8.93 -2.63 -12.77
N SER A 76 8.76 -2.30 -11.50
CA SER A 76 9.18 -3.13 -10.36
C SER A 76 7.97 -3.86 -9.80
N VAL A 77 8.05 -5.18 -9.73
CA VAL A 77 6.97 -6.05 -9.24
C VAL A 77 7.44 -6.83 -8.02
N VAL A 78 6.67 -6.78 -6.97
CA VAL A 78 6.88 -7.62 -5.79
C VAL A 78 6.36 -9.04 -6.02
N PRO A 79 7.06 -10.08 -5.53
CA PRO A 79 6.55 -11.44 -5.48
C PRO A 79 5.19 -11.53 -4.75
N PHE A 80 4.40 -12.57 -5.06
CA PHE A 80 3.06 -12.69 -4.51
C PHE A 80 3.03 -12.77 -2.96
N PRO A 81 3.95 -13.48 -2.26
CA PRO A 81 4.00 -13.46 -0.80
C PRO A 81 4.15 -12.05 -0.22
N ASP A 82 5.06 -11.23 -0.76
CA ASP A 82 5.27 -9.86 -0.28
C ASP A 82 4.06 -8.96 -0.56
N ARG A 83 3.31 -9.25 -1.64
CA ARG A 83 2.04 -8.57 -1.88
C ARG A 83 1.00 -8.91 -0.81
N VAL A 84 0.99 -10.14 -0.29
CA VAL A 84 0.16 -10.50 0.87
C VAL A 84 0.58 -9.71 2.10
N MET A 85 1.90 -9.57 2.36
CA MET A 85 2.42 -8.72 3.45
C MET A 85 1.95 -7.27 3.31
N HIS A 86 2.07 -6.69 2.11
CA HIS A 86 1.58 -5.31 1.85
C HIS A 86 0.08 -5.17 2.13
N HIS A 87 -0.74 -6.15 1.74
CA HIS A 87 -2.17 -6.12 2.07
C HIS A 87 -2.42 -6.25 3.58
N ALA A 88 -1.63 -7.06 4.30
CA ALA A 88 -1.76 -7.20 5.75
C ALA A 88 -1.46 -5.87 6.47
N ILE A 89 -0.37 -5.20 6.08
CA ILE A 89 -0.02 -3.87 6.58
C ILE A 89 -1.14 -2.86 6.29
N MET A 90 -1.61 -2.79 5.04
CA MET A 90 -2.62 -1.83 4.64
C MET A 90 -4.00 -2.10 5.23
N ASN A 91 -4.37 -3.36 5.53
CA ASN A 91 -5.62 -3.67 6.21
C ASN A 91 -5.74 -2.92 7.55
N VAL A 92 -4.62 -2.76 8.25
CA VAL A 92 -4.55 -2.12 9.58
C VAL A 92 -4.24 -0.63 9.48
N LEU A 93 -3.36 -0.22 8.55
CA LEU A 93 -2.93 1.18 8.45
C LEU A 93 -3.88 2.06 7.63
N GLU A 94 -4.62 1.50 6.67
CA GLU A 94 -5.57 2.27 5.84
C GLU A 94 -6.55 3.09 6.70
N PRO A 95 -7.23 2.52 7.74
CA PRO A 95 -8.13 3.30 8.60
C PRO A 95 -7.40 4.39 9.42
N VAL A 96 -6.12 4.18 9.74
CA VAL A 96 -5.30 5.17 10.45
C VAL A 96 -5.01 6.35 9.57
N PHE A 97 -4.61 6.11 8.30
CA PHE A 97 -4.30 7.16 7.33
C PHE A 97 -5.57 7.88 6.85
N GLU A 98 -6.68 7.17 6.65
CA GLU A 98 -7.96 7.78 6.23
C GLU A 98 -8.39 8.92 7.16
N ARG A 99 -8.14 8.81 8.46
CA ARG A 99 -8.42 9.87 9.43
C ARG A 99 -7.50 11.08 9.35
N GLN A 100 -6.39 10.97 8.61
CA GLN A 100 -5.39 12.04 8.46
C GLN A 100 -5.53 12.79 7.13
N PHE A 101 -6.08 12.13 6.12
CA PHE A 101 -6.18 12.71 4.79
C PHE A 101 -7.18 13.87 4.76
N ILE A 102 -6.76 14.96 4.12
CA ILE A 102 -7.68 16.04 3.81
C ILE A 102 -8.81 15.55 2.91
N PHE A 103 -9.96 16.25 2.97
CA PHE A 103 -11.15 15.80 2.26
C PHE A 103 -10.91 15.66 0.74
N HIS A 104 -10.16 16.56 0.12
CA HIS A 104 -9.96 16.63 -1.32
C HIS A 104 -8.79 15.77 -1.85
N THR A 105 -8.43 14.68 -1.18
CA THR A 105 -7.62 13.61 -1.74
C THR A 105 -8.50 12.51 -2.31
N TYR A 106 -8.19 12.01 -3.51
CA TYR A 106 -9.09 11.11 -4.25
C TYR A 106 -8.44 9.79 -4.66
N ALA A 107 -7.12 9.70 -4.71
CA ALA A 107 -6.42 8.52 -5.16
C ALA A 107 -6.56 7.35 -4.18
N CYS A 108 -6.99 6.18 -4.68
CA CYS A 108 -7.07 4.90 -3.96
C CYS A 108 -7.96 4.90 -2.70
N ARG A 109 -8.85 5.86 -2.53
CA ARG A 109 -9.75 5.96 -1.36
C ARG A 109 -11.14 5.43 -1.66
N LYS A 110 -11.76 4.75 -0.69
CA LYS A 110 -13.15 4.25 -0.80
C LYS A 110 -14.15 5.41 -0.96
N GLY A 111 -15.11 5.24 -1.86
CA GLY A 111 -16.13 6.26 -2.15
C GLY A 111 -15.61 7.50 -2.89
N LYS A 112 -14.33 7.52 -3.27
CA LYS A 112 -13.68 8.59 -4.03
C LYS A 112 -13.20 8.05 -5.40
N GLY A 113 -12.07 8.45 -5.88
CA GLY A 113 -11.49 8.00 -7.15
C GLY A 113 -11.65 9.02 -8.27
N THR A 114 -11.22 8.66 -9.48
CA THR A 114 -11.09 9.56 -10.63
C THR A 114 -12.38 10.30 -10.97
N HIS A 115 -13.52 9.63 -10.96
CA HIS A 115 -14.82 10.28 -11.30
C HIS A 115 -15.24 11.30 -10.25
N ALA A 116 -15.02 11.04 -8.96
CA ALA A 116 -15.32 12.00 -7.91
C ALA A 116 -14.39 13.21 -7.98
N ALA A 117 -13.10 12.99 -8.26
CA ALA A 117 -12.12 14.04 -8.48
C ALA A 117 -12.52 14.93 -9.67
N ALA A 118 -12.85 14.31 -10.82
CA ALA A 118 -13.25 15.04 -12.02
C ALA A 118 -14.52 15.88 -11.80
N ARG A 119 -15.54 15.32 -11.16
CA ARG A 119 -16.76 16.09 -10.82
C ARG A 119 -16.47 17.30 -9.94
N TYR A 120 -15.61 17.11 -8.94
CA TYR A 120 -15.25 18.22 -8.05
C TYR A 120 -14.43 19.29 -8.78
N ALA A 121 -13.43 18.87 -9.56
CA ALA A 121 -12.61 19.78 -10.37
C ALA A 121 -13.48 20.58 -11.37
N PHE A 122 -14.42 19.93 -12.04
CA PHE A 122 -15.36 20.59 -12.95
C PHE A 122 -16.22 21.65 -12.25
N LYS A 123 -16.73 21.31 -11.05
CA LYS A 123 -17.49 22.27 -10.23
C LYS A 123 -16.64 23.49 -9.82
N CYS A 124 -15.36 23.29 -9.51
CA CYS A 124 -14.46 24.39 -9.16
C CYS A 124 -14.09 25.23 -10.39
N ALA A 125 -13.84 24.60 -11.55
CA ALA A 125 -13.51 25.29 -12.79
C ALA A 125 -14.62 26.24 -13.25
N GLY A 126 -15.90 25.89 -13.05
CA GLY A 126 -17.02 26.77 -13.36
C GLY A 126 -17.14 28.01 -12.43
N ARG A 127 -16.28 28.13 -11.42
CA ARG A 127 -16.29 29.25 -10.46
C ARG A 127 -15.00 30.06 -10.45
N SER A 128 -14.05 29.72 -11.32
CA SER A 128 -12.72 30.31 -11.35
C SER A 128 -12.30 30.60 -12.79
N GLU A 129 -11.69 31.74 -13.03
CA GLU A 129 -11.17 32.13 -14.35
C GLU A 129 -9.87 31.40 -14.69
N PHE A 130 -9.11 31.01 -13.67
CA PHE A 130 -7.80 30.38 -13.82
C PHE A 130 -7.73 29.07 -13.06
N PHE A 131 -6.87 28.15 -13.56
CA PHE A 131 -6.50 26.94 -12.83
C PHE A 131 -5.00 26.73 -12.89
N LEU A 132 -4.45 26.09 -11.84
CA LEU A 132 -3.07 25.67 -11.78
C LEU A 132 -3.02 24.15 -11.71
N LYS A 133 -2.29 23.52 -12.65
CA LYS A 133 -2.01 22.08 -12.65
C LYS A 133 -0.54 21.87 -12.30
N LEU A 134 -0.29 21.10 -11.23
CA LEU A 134 1.05 20.73 -10.80
C LEU A 134 1.19 19.20 -10.85
N ASP A 135 2.39 18.74 -11.12
CA ASP A 135 2.76 17.31 -11.06
C ASP A 135 4.17 17.15 -10.49
N VAL A 136 4.36 16.11 -9.70
CA VAL A 136 5.67 15.81 -9.09
C VAL A 136 6.43 14.86 -10.01
N ARG A 137 7.54 15.34 -10.57
CA ARG A 137 8.41 14.54 -11.44
C ARG A 137 9.01 13.38 -10.66
N LYS A 138 8.89 12.16 -11.21
CA LYS A 138 9.44 10.93 -10.60
C LYS A 138 9.07 10.76 -9.13
N TYR A 139 7.80 10.98 -8.79
CA TYR A 139 7.32 11.01 -7.41
C TYR A 139 7.88 9.86 -6.56
N PHE A 140 7.71 8.60 -6.98
CA PHE A 140 8.16 7.44 -6.19
C PHE A 140 9.68 7.35 -6.05
N ASP A 141 10.43 7.71 -7.09
CA ASP A 141 11.91 7.68 -7.05
C ASP A 141 12.51 8.81 -6.22
N SER A 142 11.72 9.88 -5.98
CA SER A 142 12.16 11.09 -5.27
C SER A 142 11.76 11.12 -3.80
N ILE A 143 11.03 10.12 -3.31
CA ILE A 143 10.63 10.06 -1.88
C ILE A 143 11.87 9.82 -1.00
N ASP A 144 12.17 10.78 -0.14
CA ASP A 144 13.13 10.60 0.94
C ASP A 144 12.51 9.73 2.04
N HIS A 145 13.04 8.52 2.21
CA HIS A 145 12.53 7.55 3.19
C HIS A 145 12.70 8.03 4.63
N THR A 146 13.73 8.85 4.93
CA THR A 146 13.95 9.42 6.25
C THR A 146 12.83 10.39 6.60
N VAL A 147 12.52 11.30 5.67
CA VAL A 147 11.43 12.26 5.82
C VAL A 147 10.08 11.54 5.92
N LEU A 148 9.84 10.55 5.06
CA LEU A 148 8.61 9.74 5.12
C LEU A 148 8.46 9.07 6.49
N LYS A 149 9.52 8.45 7.00
CA LYS A 149 9.53 7.81 8.32
C LYS A 149 9.23 8.81 9.45
N GLN A 150 9.76 10.04 9.37
CA GLN A 150 9.43 11.09 10.34
C GLN A 150 7.94 11.44 10.34
N PHE A 151 7.30 11.52 9.17
CA PHE A 151 5.84 11.72 9.06
C PHE A 151 5.06 10.55 9.66
N LEU A 152 5.46 9.32 9.37
CA LEU A 152 4.82 8.13 9.95
C LEU A 152 4.94 8.09 11.48
N CYS A 153 6.08 8.46 12.04
CA CYS A 153 6.30 8.55 13.49
C CYS A 153 5.40 9.58 14.19
N ARG A 154 4.86 10.58 13.48
CA ARG A 154 3.87 11.51 14.05
C ARG A 154 2.51 10.88 14.26
N ILE A 155 2.19 9.81 13.53
CA ILE A 155 0.88 9.14 13.51
C ILE A 155 0.96 7.81 14.26
N ILE A 156 2.03 7.05 14.05
CA ILE A 156 2.25 5.70 14.57
C ILE A 156 3.23 5.79 15.75
N LYS A 157 2.87 5.17 16.88
CA LYS A 157 3.74 5.03 18.05
C LYS A 157 4.46 3.68 18.08
N ASP A 158 3.93 2.69 17.38
CA ASP A 158 4.38 1.31 17.40
C ASP A 158 5.69 1.16 16.60
N ALA A 159 6.81 0.99 17.31
CA ALA A 159 8.15 0.91 16.71
C ALA A 159 8.26 -0.28 15.74
N ARG A 160 7.73 -1.45 16.11
CA ARG A 160 7.77 -2.63 15.24
C ARG A 160 6.94 -2.46 13.97
N CYS A 161 5.84 -1.72 14.05
CA CYS A 161 5.07 -1.36 12.86
C CYS A 161 5.84 -0.41 11.92
N LEU A 162 6.73 0.43 12.45
CA LEU A 162 7.58 1.35 11.68
C LEU A 162 8.83 0.67 11.08
N GLU A 163 9.15 -0.55 11.48
CA GLU A 163 10.21 -1.37 10.91
C GLU A 163 9.73 -2.18 9.69
N LEU A 164 8.42 -2.45 9.60
CA LEU A 164 7.78 -3.09 8.43
C LEU A 164 7.71 -2.15 7.22
#